data_5115b0baf85b62d0adb61140abc3abc8
#
_entry.id   5115b0baf85b62d0adb61140abc3abc8
#
_cell.length_a   1.000
_cell.length_b   1.000
_cell.length_c   1.000
_cell.angle_alpha   90.00
_cell.angle_beta   90.00
_cell.angle_gamma   90.00
#
_symmetry.space_group_name_H-M   'P 1'
#
loop_
_entity.id
_entity.type
_entity.pdbx_description
1 polymer ?
#
loop_
_entity_poly.entity_id
_entity_poly.type
_entity_poly.pdbx_seq_one_letter_code
_entity_poly.pdbx_strand_id
1 'polypeptide(L)'
;MAVQQKLSRRVSAARDKILSKLTLNSGAMPLAQLKKQLVGDDKSMTEQAFDSALAEITKAKKAVTQKDGTVMLKKRAEAHVYRGVVQGHRDGYGFLICDEDVPDLFITEEEMTKVLPGDVVEAISLSSDARGRQIAEIQKLIKRRMTKIVGRLTLGRNKLGRIISAVVTAEDIRITHRFTLEPNTVSKEMDGKIVVVEPNETGLFEDDAKWSDIKSKLVEVLGDIEDPGMEIEIAVRKFNLPHQFSEANKAEIAKFSDHVTKADLRNRVDLRDIPFVTIDGADARDFDD
;
A
#
# COMPACT_ATOMS: atom_id res chain seq x y z
N MET A 1 -15.90 23.51 51.11
CA MET A 1 -15.24 24.31 50.06
C MET A 1 -13.90 23.71 49.61
N ALA A 2 -12.97 23.41 50.48
CA ALA A 2 -11.63 22.90 50.10
C ALA A 2 -11.62 21.56 49.28
N VAL A 3 -12.52 20.61 49.59
CA VAL A 3 -12.63 19.30 48.89
C VAL A 3 -13.15 19.48 47.47
N GLN A 4 -14.14 20.33 47.26
CA GLN A 4 -14.71 20.63 45.94
C GLN A 4 -13.70 21.35 45.03
N GLN A 5 -12.90 22.27 45.58
CA GLN A 5 -11.83 22.94 44.86
C GLN A 5 -10.70 22.00 44.44
N LYS A 6 -10.36 21.04 45.31
CA LYS A 6 -9.33 20.02 45.02
C LYS A 6 -9.79 19.03 43.93
N LEU A 7 -11.08 18.65 43.90
CA LEU A 7 -11.66 17.81 42.88
C LEU A 7 -11.68 18.51 41.50
N SER A 8 -12.12 19.81 41.48
CA SER A 8 -12.14 20.61 40.26
C SER A 8 -10.76 20.77 39.62
N ARG A 9 -9.70 21.00 40.42
CA ARG A 9 -8.31 21.05 39.90
C ARG A 9 -7.85 19.69 39.30
N ARG A 10 -8.23 18.56 39.93
CA ARG A 10 -7.89 17.22 39.42
C ARG A 10 -8.62 16.93 38.12
N VAL A 11 -9.90 17.30 38.01
CA VAL A 11 -10.66 17.13 36.76
C VAL A 11 -10.09 17.99 35.62
N SER A 12 -9.69 19.23 35.90
CA SER A 12 -9.04 20.10 34.92
C SER A 12 -7.72 19.50 34.40
N ALA A 13 -6.85 19.04 35.32
CA ALA A 13 -5.60 18.38 34.93
C ALA A 13 -5.84 17.08 34.14
N ALA A 14 -6.86 16.31 34.52
CA ALA A 14 -7.25 15.10 33.81
C ALA A 14 -7.73 15.40 32.37
N ARG A 15 -8.53 16.48 32.23
CA ARG A 15 -9.00 16.95 30.92
C ARG A 15 -7.83 17.30 29.98
N ASP A 16 -6.85 18.05 30.48
CA ASP A 16 -5.71 18.48 29.67
C ASP A 16 -4.83 17.29 29.29
N LYS A 17 -4.66 16.30 30.18
CA LYS A 17 -3.97 15.04 29.88
C LYS A 17 -4.70 14.18 28.83
N ILE A 18 -6.04 14.08 28.92
CA ILE A 18 -6.86 13.36 27.92
C ILE A 18 -6.71 14.00 26.54
N LEU A 19 -6.88 15.31 26.46
CA LEU A 19 -6.76 16.05 25.19
C LEU A 19 -5.35 15.95 24.60
N SER A 20 -4.31 16.10 25.43
CA SER A 20 -2.92 15.95 25.02
C SER A 20 -2.64 14.53 24.51
N LYS A 21 -3.13 13.49 25.22
CA LYS A 21 -2.95 12.11 24.82
C LYS A 21 -3.66 11.80 23.51
N LEU A 22 -4.88 12.30 23.31
CA LEU A 22 -5.57 12.17 22.03
C LEU A 22 -4.81 12.88 20.89
N THR A 23 -4.31 14.10 21.14
CA THR A 23 -3.53 14.83 20.14
C THR A 23 -2.27 14.07 19.73
N LEU A 24 -1.54 13.49 20.70
CA LEU A 24 -0.33 12.68 20.45
C LEU A 24 -0.63 11.38 19.70
N ASN A 25 -1.87 10.89 19.72
CA ASN A 25 -2.31 9.69 19.01
C ASN A 25 -3.24 10.05 17.84
N SER A 26 -2.81 10.99 17.03
CA SER A 26 -3.52 11.42 15.82
C SER A 26 -4.98 11.82 16.04
N GLY A 27 -5.34 12.24 17.26
CA GLY A 27 -6.67 12.73 17.62
C GLY A 27 -7.73 11.67 17.91
N ALA A 28 -7.38 10.38 17.96
CA ALA A 28 -8.31 9.31 18.27
C ALA A 28 -7.64 8.17 19.06
N MET A 29 -8.39 7.53 19.96
CA MET A 29 -7.92 6.36 20.71
C MET A 29 -9.11 5.55 21.26
N PRO A 30 -9.06 4.20 21.31
CA PRO A 30 -10.05 3.40 22.02
C PRO A 30 -10.14 3.80 23.49
N LEU A 31 -11.36 3.97 24.00
CA LEU A 31 -11.61 4.40 25.38
C LEU A 31 -10.91 3.51 26.41
N ALA A 32 -10.94 2.18 26.20
CA ALA A 32 -10.30 1.24 27.09
C ALA A 32 -8.77 1.44 27.15
N GLN A 33 -8.13 1.70 26.02
CA GLN A 33 -6.69 1.98 25.94
C GLN A 33 -6.36 3.33 26.57
N LEU A 34 -7.13 4.37 26.27
CA LEU A 34 -6.97 5.70 26.84
C LEU A 34 -7.08 5.65 28.38
N LYS A 35 -8.09 4.93 28.90
CA LYS A 35 -8.30 4.76 30.34
C LYS A 35 -7.16 3.95 30.98
N LYS A 36 -6.71 2.85 30.36
CA LYS A 36 -5.58 2.06 30.85
C LYS A 36 -4.29 2.89 30.96
N GLN A 37 -3.97 3.69 29.96
CA GLN A 37 -2.75 4.49 29.94
C GLN A 37 -2.79 5.65 30.95
N LEU A 38 -3.94 6.31 31.15
CA LEU A 38 -4.03 7.50 32.00
C LEU A 38 -4.41 7.21 33.45
N VAL A 39 -5.12 6.12 33.71
CA VAL A 39 -5.53 5.72 35.07
C VAL A 39 -4.67 4.58 35.61
N GLY A 40 -4.34 3.61 34.78
CA GLY A 40 -3.55 2.43 35.21
C GLY A 40 -2.06 2.73 35.35
N ASP A 41 -1.48 3.41 34.35
CA ASP A 41 -0.04 3.67 34.28
C ASP A 41 0.35 4.98 35.02
N ASP A 42 -0.53 5.98 35.02
CA ASP A 42 -0.34 7.27 35.72
C ASP A 42 -1.11 7.30 37.05
N LYS A 43 -0.46 6.87 38.12
CA LYS A 43 -1.04 6.85 39.48
C LYS A 43 -1.55 8.21 39.98
N SER A 44 -1.30 9.29 39.27
CA SER A 44 -1.79 10.66 39.62
C SER A 44 -3.22 10.91 39.18
N MET A 45 -3.83 10.04 38.36
CA MET A 45 -5.20 10.18 37.90
C MET A 45 -6.08 9.07 38.46
N THR A 46 -7.18 9.47 39.07
CA THR A 46 -8.22 8.53 39.54
C THR A 46 -9.26 8.29 38.48
N GLU A 47 -9.88 7.10 38.50
CA GLU A 47 -10.96 6.74 37.56
C GLU A 47 -12.09 7.77 37.56
N GLN A 48 -12.51 8.22 38.74
CA GLN A 48 -13.54 9.28 38.90
C GLN A 48 -13.13 10.59 38.22
N ALA A 49 -11.86 10.99 38.32
CA ALA A 49 -11.37 12.22 37.68
C ALA A 49 -11.33 12.06 36.14
N PHE A 50 -10.96 10.87 35.64
CA PHE A 50 -10.97 10.52 34.22
C PHE A 50 -12.39 10.61 33.66
N ASP A 51 -13.34 9.88 34.26
CA ASP A 51 -14.74 9.82 33.78
C ASP A 51 -15.41 11.22 33.81
N SER A 52 -15.17 12.01 34.88
CA SER A 52 -15.67 13.38 34.99
C SER A 52 -15.04 14.28 33.90
N ALA A 53 -13.73 14.17 33.68
CA ALA A 53 -13.04 14.98 32.68
C ALA A 53 -13.48 14.60 31.25
N LEU A 54 -13.69 13.32 30.97
CA LEU A 54 -14.20 12.87 29.69
C LEU A 54 -15.61 13.37 29.43
N ALA A 55 -16.48 13.33 30.45
CA ALA A 55 -17.84 13.90 30.36
C ALA A 55 -17.82 15.42 30.08
N GLU A 56 -16.93 16.19 30.76
CA GLU A 56 -16.75 17.61 30.50
C GLU A 56 -16.26 17.88 29.07
N ILE A 57 -15.27 17.14 28.58
CA ILE A 57 -14.72 17.26 27.21
C ILE A 57 -15.82 17.00 26.17
N THR A 58 -16.62 15.95 26.40
CA THR A 58 -17.72 15.56 25.50
C THR A 58 -18.84 16.62 25.54
N LYS A 59 -19.24 17.11 26.75
CA LYS A 59 -20.22 18.18 26.92
C LYS A 59 -19.75 19.49 26.28
N ALA A 60 -18.47 19.81 26.39
CA ALA A 60 -17.85 20.98 25.75
C ALA A 60 -17.65 20.79 24.22
N LYS A 61 -18.08 19.67 23.65
CA LYS A 61 -17.93 19.33 22.24
C LYS A 61 -16.48 19.40 21.73
N LYS A 62 -15.49 19.07 22.58
CA LYS A 62 -14.08 19.00 22.22
C LYS A 62 -13.68 17.59 21.74
N ALA A 63 -14.36 16.57 22.22
CA ALA A 63 -14.23 15.19 21.74
C ALA A 63 -15.61 14.53 21.65
N VAL A 64 -15.67 13.45 20.88
CA VAL A 64 -16.85 12.59 20.74
C VAL A 64 -16.44 11.13 20.97
N THR A 65 -17.35 10.34 21.53
CA THR A 65 -17.16 8.88 21.62
C THR A 65 -17.99 8.22 20.53
N GLN A 66 -17.37 7.45 19.67
CA GLN A 66 -18.03 6.72 18.59
C GLN A 66 -18.72 5.45 19.10
N LYS A 67 -19.54 4.83 18.24
CA LYS A 67 -20.30 3.59 18.58
C LYS A 67 -19.38 2.39 18.88
N ASP A 68 -18.19 2.37 18.30
CA ASP A 68 -17.16 1.35 18.52
C ASP A 68 -16.36 1.56 19.83
N GLY A 69 -16.68 2.62 20.60
CA GLY A 69 -15.98 2.96 21.82
C GLY A 69 -14.69 3.77 21.62
N THR A 70 -14.42 4.29 20.42
CA THR A 70 -13.28 5.17 20.16
C THR A 70 -13.61 6.59 20.60
N VAL A 71 -12.73 7.20 21.40
CA VAL A 71 -12.76 8.63 21.74
C VAL A 71 -11.97 9.41 20.72
N MET A 72 -12.59 10.40 20.08
CA MET A 72 -11.99 11.17 18.99
C MET A 72 -12.16 12.66 19.21
N LEU A 73 -11.13 13.45 18.90
CA LEU A 73 -11.25 14.92 18.89
C LEU A 73 -12.29 15.36 17.86
N LYS A 74 -13.14 16.33 18.23
CA LYS A 74 -14.24 16.79 17.38
C LYS A 74 -13.76 17.25 15.99
N LYS A 75 -12.65 18.01 15.93
CA LYS A 75 -12.06 18.46 14.67
C LYS A 75 -11.78 17.31 13.71
N ARG A 76 -11.37 16.14 14.24
CA ARG A 76 -11.13 14.94 13.44
C ARG A 76 -12.43 14.26 13.00
N ALA A 77 -13.42 14.19 13.91
CA ALA A 77 -14.72 13.58 13.64
C ALA A 77 -15.56 14.33 12.59
N GLU A 78 -15.30 15.63 12.44
CA GLU A 78 -15.99 16.51 11.47
C GLU A 78 -15.12 16.83 10.25
N ALA A 79 -13.93 16.21 10.14
CA ALA A 79 -13.04 16.43 9.01
C ALA A 79 -13.69 15.89 7.72
N HIS A 80 -13.50 16.63 6.64
CA HIS A 80 -13.87 16.15 5.32
C HIS A 80 -13.03 14.92 4.95
N VAL A 81 -13.70 13.90 4.42
CA VAL A 81 -13.04 12.69 3.94
C VAL A 81 -12.79 12.83 2.45
N TYR A 82 -11.54 12.83 2.07
CA TYR A 82 -11.08 12.85 0.69
C TYR A 82 -10.89 11.42 0.20
N ARG A 83 -11.28 11.16 -1.03
CA ARG A 83 -11.00 9.91 -1.71
C ARG A 83 -10.13 10.19 -2.93
N GLY A 84 -9.16 9.30 -3.19
CA GLY A 84 -8.29 9.50 -4.34
C GLY A 84 -7.29 8.37 -4.52
N VAL A 85 -6.41 8.56 -5.49
CA VAL A 85 -5.34 7.63 -5.87
C VAL A 85 -4.00 8.14 -5.33
N VAL A 86 -3.25 7.27 -4.68
CA VAL A 86 -1.90 7.57 -4.18
C VAL A 86 -0.91 7.67 -5.35
N GLN A 87 -0.29 8.81 -5.52
CA GLN A 87 0.84 9.02 -6.41
C GLN A 87 2.12 9.14 -5.60
N GLY A 88 2.99 8.13 -5.65
CA GLY A 88 4.27 8.15 -4.95
C GLY A 88 5.34 8.93 -5.69
N HIS A 89 6.28 9.50 -4.92
CA HIS A 89 7.49 10.15 -5.42
C HIS A 89 8.72 9.36 -4.98
N ARG A 90 9.80 9.40 -5.78
CA ARG A 90 11.06 8.69 -5.50
C ARG A 90 11.72 9.08 -4.18
N ASP A 91 11.46 10.29 -3.68
CA ASP A 91 12.00 10.81 -2.44
C ASP A 91 11.16 10.39 -1.20
N GLY A 92 10.20 9.45 -1.37
CA GLY A 92 9.45 8.82 -0.28
C GLY A 92 8.12 9.49 0.07
N TYR A 93 7.90 10.75 -0.28
CA TYR A 93 6.61 11.41 -0.14
C TYR A 93 5.67 11.10 -1.32
N GLY A 94 4.42 11.55 -1.23
CA GLY A 94 3.45 11.38 -2.31
C GLY A 94 2.39 12.46 -2.35
N PHE A 95 1.41 12.23 -3.23
CA PHE A 95 0.20 13.04 -3.35
C PHE A 95 -1.02 12.13 -3.43
N LEU A 96 -2.10 12.54 -2.80
CA LEU A 96 -3.40 11.96 -3.02
C LEU A 96 -4.08 12.75 -4.14
N ILE A 97 -4.19 12.14 -5.30
CA ILE A 97 -4.92 12.69 -6.44
C ILE A 97 -6.39 12.43 -6.18
N CYS A 98 -7.13 13.48 -5.86
CA CYS A 98 -8.50 13.37 -5.40
C CYS A 98 -9.48 13.11 -6.56
N ASP A 99 -10.55 12.36 -6.29
CA ASP A 99 -11.63 12.08 -7.26
C ASP A 99 -12.55 13.29 -7.47
N GLU A 100 -12.57 14.24 -6.52
CA GLU A 100 -13.41 15.44 -6.54
C GLU A 100 -12.63 16.62 -7.11
N ASP A 101 -13.33 17.68 -7.47
CA ASP A 101 -12.74 18.94 -7.96
C ASP A 101 -12.14 19.76 -6.80
N VAL A 102 -11.20 19.13 -6.07
CA VAL A 102 -10.47 19.69 -4.94
C VAL A 102 -8.97 19.55 -5.18
N PRO A 103 -8.15 20.42 -4.56
CA PRO A 103 -6.70 20.31 -4.67
C PRO A 103 -6.17 18.98 -4.11
N ASP A 104 -5.15 18.43 -4.77
CA ASP A 104 -4.45 17.24 -4.32
C ASP A 104 -3.84 17.44 -2.92
N LEU A 105 -3.88 16.39 -2.10
CA LEU A 105 -3.32 16.42 -0.76
C LEU A 105 -1.88 15.91 -0.77
N PHE A 106 -1.03 16.53 0.03
CA PHE A 106 0.34 16.08 0.23
C PHE A 106 0.37 14.89 1.19
N ILE A 107 1.01 13.80 0.80
CA ILE A 107 1.24 12.62 1.63
C ILE A 107 2.68 12.65 2.11
N THR A 108 2.90 12.70 3.43
CA THR A 108 4.24 12.68 4.01
C THR A 108 4.90 11.31 3.84
N GLU A 109 6.23 11.24 4.02
CA GLU A 109 6.97 9.97 4.00
C GLU A 109 6.42 8.98 5.02
N GLU A 110 6.02 9.45 6.21
CA GLU A 110 5.41 8.64 7.26
C GLU A 110 4.07 8.03 6.81
N GLU A 111 3.18 8.82 6.21
CA GLU A 111 1.89 8.34 5.71
C GLU A 111 2.06 7.42 4.49
N MET A 112 3.09 7.64 3.66
CA MET A 112 3.42 6.77 2.53
C MET A 112 3.84 5.36 2.98
N THR A 113 4.33 5.18 4.21
CA THR A 113 4.65 3.83 4.72
C THR A 113 3.44 2.91 4.83
N LYS A 114 2.24 3.46 4.89
CA LYS A 114 0.97 2.72 5.03
C LYS A 114 0.41 2.19 3.72
N VAL A 115 0.88 2.70 2.58
CA VAL A 115 0.27 2.50 1.26
C VAL A 115 1.31 2.32 0.17
N LEU A 116 0.85 1.85 -0.99
CA LEU A 116 1.67 1.77 -2.20
C LEU A 116 1.19 2.78 -3.26
N PRO A 117 2.07 3.22 -4.17
CA PRO A 117 1.66 4.00 -5.33
C PRO A 117 0.54 3.30 -6.11
N GLY A 118 -0.51 4.04 -6.47
CA GLY A 118 -1.68 3.53 -7.17
C GLY A 118 -2.80 3.00 -6.26
N ASP A 119 -2.59 2.90 -4.95
CA ASP A 119 -3.66 2.54 -4.01
C ASP A 119 -4.77 3.59 -4.02
N VAL A 120 -6.02 3.14 -3.94
CA VAL A 120 -7.17 4.00 -3.73
C VAL A 120 -7.46 4.04 -2.24
N VAL A 121 -7.47 5.24 -1.66
CA VAL A 121 -7.60 5.43 -0.21
C VAL A 121 -8.62 6.49 0.15
N GLU A 122 -9.07 6.44 1.40
CA GLU A 122 -9.74 7.54 2.08
C GLU A 122 -8.74 8.19 3.05
N ALA A 123 -8.69 9.51 3.04
CA ALA A 123 -7.85 10.32 3.91
C ALA A 123 -8.62 11.51 4.46
N ILE A 124 -8.13 12.08 5.56
CA ILE A 124 -8.59 13.38 6.08
C ILE A 124 -7.42 14.35 6.06
N SER A 125 -7.72 15.66 6.14
CA SER A 125 -6.69 16.68 6.34
C SER A 125 -7.03 17.53 7.54
N LEU A 126 -6.10 17.60 8.49
CA LEU A 126 -6.24 18.41 9.72
C LEU A 126 -5.20 19.51 9.82
N SER A 127 -4.19 19.49 8.95
CA SER A 127 -3.04 20.40 8.96
C SER A 127 -2.56 20.71 7.54
N SER A 128 -1.72 21.74 7.44
CA SER A 128 -1.03 22.09 6.20
C SER A 128 0.46 22.18 6.45
N ASP A 129 1.25 21.94 5.41
CA ASP A 129 2.70 22.12 5.45
C ASP A 129 3.11 23.61 5.41
N ALA A 130 4.41 23.88 5.49
CA ALA A 130 4.94 25.24 5.44
C ALA A 130 4.67 25.99 4.12
N ARG A 131 4.29 25.28 3.06
CA ARG A 131 3.91 25.82 1.74
C ARG A 131 2.40 25.98 1.59
N GLY A 132 1.61 25.68 2.65
CA GLY A 132 0.15 25.77 2.64
C GLY A 132 -0.56 24.58 1.98
N ARG A 133 0.15 23.50 1.60
CA ARG A 133 -0.47 22.29 1.05
C ARG A 133 -1.13 21.50 2.18
N GLN A 134 -2.37 21.08 1.98
CA GLN A 134 -3.06 20.21 2.93
C GLN A 134 -2.37 18.87 3.04
N ILE A 135 -2.11 18.40 4.27
CA ILE A 135 -1.46 17.11 4.54
C ILE A 135 -2.55 16.04 4.68
N ALA A 136 -2.41 14.97 3.91
CA ALA A 136 -3.28 13.80 4.01
C ALA A 136 -2.88 12.94 5.21
N GLU A 137 -3.85 12.55 6.03
CA GLU A 137 -3.77 11.44 6.98
C GLU A 137 -4.61 10.29 6.42
N ILE A 138 -3.96 9.20 6.04
CA ILE A 138 -4.63 8.05 5.44
C ILE A 138 -5.41 7.30 6.51
N GLN A 139 -6.71 7.12 6.28
CA GLN A 139 -7.63 6.48 7.21
C GLN A 139 -7.96 5.06 6.82
N LYS A 140 -8.09 4.81 5.50
CA LYS A 140 -8.57 3.53 5.01
C LYS A 140 -8.05 3.25 3.61
N LEU A 141 -7.64 2.00 3.38
CA LEU A 141 -7.41 1.45 2.06
C LEU A 141 -8.74 0.97 1.47
N ILE A 142 -9.12 1.52 0.32
CA ILE A 142 -10.33 1.10 -0.41
C ILE A 142 -9.99 0.00 -1.40
N LYS A 143 -8.89 0.17 -2.14
CA LYS A 143 -8.46 -0.80 -3.14
C LYS A 143 -6.94 -0.77 -3.28
N ARG A 144 -6.30 -1.91 -3.10
CA ARG A 144 -4.91 -2.12 -3.48
C ARG A 144 -4.80 -2.37 -4.97
N ARG A 145 -4.00 -1.58 -5.66
CA ARG A 145 -3.80 -1.74 -7.10
C ARG A 145 -2.65 -2.70 -7.41
N MET A 146 -1.55 -2.59 -6.69
CA MET A 146 -0.39 -3.46 -6.84
C MET A 146 -0.42 -4.58 -5.81
N THR A 147 -0.79 -5.78 -6.22
CA THR A 147 -0.77 -6.99 -5.38
C THR A 147 0.54 -7.74 -5.50
N LYS A 148 1.32 -7.50 -6.56
CA LYS A 148 2.62 -8.10 -6.80
C LYS A 148 3.67 -7.01 -7.02
N ILE A 149 4.82 -7.20 -6.42
CA ILE A 149 5.95 -6.27 -6.51
C ILE A 149 7.12 -6.98 -7.18
N VAL A 150 7.67 -6.35 -8.20
CA VAL A 150 8.91 -6.80 -8.83
C VAL A 150 10.07 -6.09 -8.15
N GLY A 151 11.10 -6.84 -7.79
CA GLY A 151 12.25 -6.25 -7.12
C GLY A 151 13.47 -7.16 -7.13
N ARG A 152 14.59 -6.61 -6.68
CA ARG A 152 15.85 -7.32 -6.52
C ARG A 152 15.95 -7.94 -5.14
N LEU A 153 16.21 -9.25 -5.08
CA LEU A 153 16.43 -9.99 -3.85
C LEU A 153 17.87 -9.81 -3.37
N THR A 154 18.03 -9.48 -2.10
CA THR A 154 19.32 -9.42 -1.40
C THR A 154 19.29 -10.32 -0.19
N LEU A 155 20.29 -11.19 -0.05
CA LEU A 155 20.39 -12.15 1.03
C LEU A 155 21.44 -11.71 2.05
N GLY A 156 21.04 -11.60 3.33
CA GLY A 156 21.97 -11.48 4.45
C GLY A 156 22.40 -12.86 4.96
N ARG A 157 23.71 -13.04 5.20
CA ARG A 157 24.29 -14.31 5.65
C ARG A 157 25.09 -14.12 6.92
N ASN A 158 25.07 -15.11 7.79
CA ASN A 158 25.94 -15.14 8.96
C ASN A 158 27.37 -15.65 8.60
N LYS A 159 28.28 -15.66 9.57
CA LYS A 159 29.67 -16.13 9.40
C LYS A 159 29.79 -17.60 8.94
N LEU A 160 28.74 -18.40 9.11
CA LEU A 160 28.69 -19.80 8.68
C LEU A 160 28.03 -19.96 7.30
N GLY A 161 27.73 -18.84 6.60
CA GLY A 161 27.12 -18.85 5.28
C GLY A 161 25.63 -19.20 5.27
N ARG A 162 24.95 -19.27 6.46
CA ARG A 162 23.49 -19.49 6.52
C ARG A 162 22.77 -18.18 6.21
N ILE A 163 21.70 -18.26 5.42
CA ILE A 163 20.82 -17.12 5.14
C ILE A 163 20.07 -16.76 6.43
N ILE A 164 20.17 -15.51 6.86
CA ILE A 164 19.54 -14.97 8.07
C ILE A 164 18.53 -13.86 7.75
N SER A 165 18.60 -13.29 6.55
CA SER A 165 17.62 -12.34 6.05
C SER A 165 17.50 -12.44 4.54
N ALA A 166 16.32 -12.14 4.03
CA ALA A 166 16.02 -12.05 2.61
C ALA A 166 15.13 -10.83 2.39
N VAL A 167 15.64 -9.85 1.67
CA VAL A 167 14.99 -8.55 1.46
C VAL A 167 14.87 -8.28 -0.03
N VAL A 168 13.68 -7.92 -0.47
CA VAL A 168 13.42 -7.48 -1.84
C VAL A 168 13.25 -5.97 -1.86
N THR A 169 14.06 -5.30 -2.67
CA THR A 169 13.95 -3.88 -2.97
C THR A 169 13.24 -3.73 -4.31
N ALA A 170 12.15 -2.96 -4.34
CA ALA A 170 11.34 -2.79 -5.55
C ALA A 170 12.13 -2.11 -6.68
N GLU A 171 11.90 -2.55 -7.92
CA GLU A 171 12.42 -1.91 -9.13
C GLU A 171 11.70 -0.58 -9.43
N ASP A 172 10.51 -0.38 -8.91
CA ASP A 172 9.84 0.92 -8.94
C ASP A 172 10.38 1.83 -7.85
N ILE A 173 11.19 2.82 -8.23
CA ILE A 173 11.84 3.77 -7.32
C ILE A 173 10.86 4.61 -6.46
N ARG A 174 9.56 4.61 -6.80
CA ARG A 174 8.51 5.27 -6.01
C ARG A 174 8.06 4.44 -4.82
N ILE A 175 8.45 3.15 -4.78
CA ILE A 175 8.16 2.23 -3.68
C ILE A 175 9.38 2.19 -2.78
N THR A 176 9.30 2.86 -1.64
CA THR A 176 10.40 2.95 -0.65
C THR A 176 10.35 1.83 0.39
N HIS A 177 9.31 1.00 0.35
CA HIS A 177 9.14 -0.15 1.23
C HIS A 177 10.16 -1.25 0.93
N ARG A 178 10.52 -2.00 1.98
CA ARG A 178 11.30 -3.22 1.90
C ARG A 178 10.38 -4.42 2.08
N PHE A 179 10.49 -5.40 1.20
CA PHE A 179 9.69 -6.62 1.26
C PHE A 179 10.55 -7.76 1.80
N THR A 180 10.16 -8.34 2.93
CA THR A 180 10.93 -9.39 3.58
C THR A 180 10.34 -10.77 3.28
N LEU A 181 11.22 -11.72 2.99
CA LEU A 181 10.88 -13.12 2.77
C LEU A 181 11.40 -13.97 3.94
N GLU A 182 10.73 -15.06 4.22
CA GLU A 182 11.23 -16.04 5.18
C GLU A 182 12.54 -16.67 4.64
N PRO A 183 13.65 -16.66 5.41
CA PRO A 183 14.96 -17.13 4.93
C PRO A 183 14.98 -18.58 4.43
N ASN A 184 14.06 -19.42 4.89
CA ASN A 184 13.93 -20.82 4.47
C ASN A 184 13.20 -21.01 3.14
N THR A 185 12.62 -19.96 2.57
CA THR A 185 11.91 -20.00 1.28
C THR A 185 12.80 -19.61 0.09
N VAL A 186 14.04 -19.21 0.36
CA VAL A 186 15.00 -18.76 -0.64
C VAL A 186 16.29 -19.58 -0.62
N SER A 187 16.95 -19.69 -1.76
CA SER A 187 18.24 -20.37 -1.89
C SER A 187 19.36 -19.36 -2.21
N LYS A 188 20.61 -19.79 -2.05
CA LYS A 188 21.79 -18.92 -2.24
C LYS A 188 21.92 -18.41 -3.69
N GLU A 189 21.44 -19.19 -4.63
CA GLU A 189 21.48 -18.93 -6.07
C GLU A 189 20.50 -17.81 -6.48
N MET A 190 19.57 -17.46 -5.60
CA MET A 190 18.60 -16.38 -5.82
C MET A 190 19.13 -14.99 -5.42
N ASP A 191 20.30 -14.93 -4.78
CA ASP A 191 20.92 -13.66 -4.36
C ASP A 191 21.21 -12.76 -5.56
N GLY A 192 20.75 -11.53 -5.53
CA GLY A 192 20.89 -10.55 -6.62
C GLY A 192 19.86 -10.67 -7.75
N LYS A 193 19.08 -11.75 -7.79
CA LYS A 193 18.10 -11.96 -8.87
C LYS A 193 16.87 -11.06 -8.74
N ILE A 194 16.25 -10.84 -9.89
CA ILE A 194 14.93 -10.18 -9.97
C ILE A 194 13.86 -11.21 -9.64
N VAL A 195 13.00 -10.84 -8.71
CA VAL A 195 11.93 -11.69 -8.20
C VAL A 195 10.60 -10.94 -8.17
N VAL A 196 9.51 -11.69 -8.13
CA VAL A 196 8.17 -11.18 -7.89
C VAL A 196 7.73 -11.64 -6.50
N VAL A 197 7.29 -10.69 -5.69
CA VAL A 197 6.79 -10.97 -4.34
C VAL A 197 5.36 -10.44 -4.17
N GLU A 198 4.62 -11.06 -3.28
CA GLU A 198 3.28 -10.67 -2.88
C GLU A 198 3.28 -10.32 -1.39
N PRO A 199 2.91 -9.07 -1.02
CA PRO A 199 2.75 -8.69 0.38
C PRO A 199 1.70 -9.55 1.07
N ASN A 200 1.99 -10.01 2.29
CA ASN A 200 1.04 -10.82 3.07
C ASN A 200 -0.15 -9.98 3.58
N GLU A 201 0.03 -8.67 3.67
CA GLU A 201 -0.98 -7.75 4.18
C GLU A 201 -1.80 -7.17 3.04
N THR A 202 -3.13 -7.28 3.15
CA THR A 202 -4.09 -6.77 2.16
C THR A 202 -4.68 -5.41 2.53
N GLY A 203 -4.50 -4.97 3.79
CA GLY A 203 -4.95 -3.69 4.33
C GLY A 203 -3.91 -2.57 4.22
N LEU A 204 -4.07 -1.55 5.05
CA LEU A 204 -3.00 -0.58 5.32
C LEU A 204 -1.85 -1.32 6.00
N PHE A 205 -0.61 -0.95 5.68
CA PHE A 205 0.54 -1.48 6.39
C PHE A 205 0.61 -0.87 7.79
N GLU A 206 0.95 -1.69 8.78
CA GLU A 206 0.99 -1.24 10.18
C GLU A 206 2.19 -0.32 10.43
N ASP A 207 1.96 0.67 11.29
CA ASP A 207 2.84 1.83 11.55
C ASP A 207 4.02 1.51 12.50
N ASP A 208 4.15 0.27 13.00
CA ASP A 208 5.06 -0.07 14.10
C ASP A 208 6.55 -0.22 13.71
N ALA A 209 6.87 -0.12 12.45
CA ALA A 209 8.25 -0.27 12.01
C ALA A 209 8.81 1.05 11.48
N LYS A 210 9.82 1.59 12.13
CA LYS A 210 10.67 2.72 11.67
C LYS A 210 11.20 2.58 10.23
N TRP A 211 11.05 1.40 9.64
CA TRP A 211 11.30 1.03 8.24
C TRP A 211 10.29 -0.06 7.92
N SER A 212 9.35 0.22 7.06
CA SER A 212 8.28 -0.70 6.70
C SER A 212 8.80 -1.98 6.04
N ASP A 213 9.26 -2.91 6.87
CA ASP A 213 9.60 -4.27 6.43
C ASP A 213 8.29 -5.04 6.25
N ILE A 214 7.77 -5.07 5.03
CA ILE A 214 6.53 -5.75 4.69
C ILE A 214 6.80 -7.23 4.49
N LYS A 215 6.23 -8.08 5.35
CA LYS A 215 6.30 -9.53 5.17
C LYS A 215 5.62 -9.92 3.87
N SER A 216 6.30 -10.73 3.08
CA SER A 216 5.87 -11.06 1.74
C SER A 216 6.14 -12.52 1.42
N LYS A 217 5.46 -13.02 0.40
CA LYS A 217 5.64 -14.34 -0.17
C LYS A 217 6.37 -14.24 -1.51
N LEU A 218 7.35 -15.10 -1.74
CA LEU A 218 7.97 -15.27 -3.06
C LEU A 218 6.97 -15.90 -4.02
N VAL A 219 6.73 -15.28 -5.16
CA VAL A 219 5.82 -15.75 -6.20
C VAL A 219 6.58 -16.35 -7.38
N GLU A 220 7.61 -15.63 -7.87
CA GLU A 220 8.34 -15.99 -9.07
C GLU A 220 9.79 -15.51 -8.97
N VAL A 221 10.73 -16.24 -9.56
CA VAL A 221 12.11 -15.81 -9.79
C VAL A 221 12.27 -15.60 -11.28
N LEU A 222 12.56 -14.37 -11.70
CA LEU A 222 12.66 -14.04 -13.12
C LEU A 222 14.05 -14.35 -13.70
N GLY A 223 15.12 -14.04 -12.96
CA GLY A 223 16.49 -14.26 -13.41
C GLY A 223 17.43 -13.14 -13.01
N ASP A 224 18.54 -13.02 -13.72
CA ASP A 224 19.53 -11.98 -13.51
C ASP A 224 19.11 -10.69 -14.24
N ILE A 225 19.44 -9.54 -13.68
CA ILE A 225 19.08 -8.23 -14.29
C ILE A 225 19.71 -8.07 -15.70
N GLU A 226 20.83 -8.74 -15.94
CA GLU A 226 21.57 -8.70 -17.19
C GLU A 226 21.08 -9.72 -18.23
N ASP A 227 20.12 -10.57 -17.88
CA ASP A 227 19.53 -11.53 -18.81
C ASP A 227 18.84 -10.78 -19.97
N PRO A 228 19.03 -11.22 -21.23
CA PRO A 228 18.38 -10.59 -22.37
C PRO A 228 16.86 -10.55 -22.23
N GLY A 229 16.26 -9.37 -22.34
CA GLY A 229 14.80 -9.16 -22.23
C GLY A 229 14.29 -9.02 -20.80
N MET A 230 15.16 -8.97 -19.78
CA MET A 230 14.75 -8.84 -18.39
C MET A 230 13.93 -7.56 -18.14
N GLU A 231 14.27 -6.47 -18.83
CA GLU A 231 13.50 -5.21 -18.75
C GLU A 231 12.05 -5.39 -19.22
N ILE A 232 11.80 -6.26 -20.20
CA ILE A 232 10.45 -6.59 -20.68
C ILE A 232 9.73 -7.45 -19.62
N GLU A 233 10.40 -8.44 -19.07
CA GLU A 233 9.85 -9.30 -18.02
C GLU A 233 9.48 -8.48 -16.77
N ILE A 234 10.32 -7.53 -16.36
CA ILE A 234 10.04 -6.59 -15.28
C ILE A 234 8.81 -5.73 -15.61
N ALA A 235 8.75 -5.14 -16.81
CA ALA A 235 7.64 -4.29 -17.23
C ALA A 235 6.31 -5.05 -17.26
N VAL A 236 6.32 -6.27 -17.83
CA VAL A 236 5.15 -7.14 -17.90
C VAL A 236 4.55 -7.40 -16.50
N ARG A 237 5.39 -7.75 -15.50
CA ARG A 237 4.92 -8.00 -14.12
C ARG A 237 4.56 -6.71 -13.40
N LYS A 238 5.36 -5.65 -13.56
CA LYS A 238 5.14 -4.34 -12.93
C LYS A 238 3.77 -3.74 -13.32
N PHE A 239 3.39 -3.87 -14.59
CA PHE A 239 2.13 -3.36 -15.10
C PHE A 239 1.01 -4.41 -15.13
N ASN A 240 1.28 -5.62 -14.61
CA ASN A 240 0.36 -6.74 -14.62
C ASN A 240 -0.24 -7.01 -16.01
N LEU A 241 0.62 -6.99 -17.03
CA LEU A 241 0.20 -7.25 -18.40
C LEU A 241 -0.08 -8.74 -18.58
N PRO A 242 -1.11 -9.11 -19.35
CA PRO A 242 -1.34 -10.50 -19.72
C PRO A 242 -0.15 -11.03 -20.53
N HIS A 243 0.51 -12.07 -20.06
CA HIS A 243 1.69 -12.68 -20.69
C HIS A 243 1.59 -14.20 -20.81
N GLN A 244 0.50 -14.77 -20.35
CA GLN A 244 0.19 -16.18 -20.48
C GLN A 244 -1.23 -16.36 -20.99
N PHE A 245 -1.41 -17.25 -21.96
CA PHE A 245 -2.75 -17.59 -22.43
C PHE A 245 -3.53 -18.28 -21.33
N SER A 246 -4.77 -17.83 -21.14
CA SER A 246 -5.70 -18.47 -20.19
C SER A 246 -6.04 -19.89 -20.62
N GLU A 247 -6.47 -20.73 -19.70
CA GLU A 247 -6.93 -22.10 -20.03
C GLU A 247 -8.15 -22.07 -20.99
N ALA A 248 -8.98 -21.03 -20.93
CA ALA A 248 -10.07 -20.81 -21.87
C ALA A 248 -9.54 -20.58 -23.31
N ASN A 249 -8.52 -19.71 -23.46
CA ASN A 249 -7.87 -19.51 -24.77
C ASN A 249 -7.23 -20.79 -25.31
N LYS A 250 -6.51 -21.51 -24.45
CA LYS A 250 -5.87 -22.79 -24.84
C LYS A 250 -6.92 -23.83 -25.28
N ALA A 251 -8.04 -23.92 -24.56
CA ALA A 251 -9.14 -24.81 -24.90
C ALA A 251 -9.86 -24.41 -26.20
N GLU A 252 -9.88 -23.11 -26.50
CA GLU A 252 -10.43 -22.62 -27.78
C GLU A 252 -9.50 -22.92 -28.93
N ILE A 253 -8.22 -22.63 -28.79
CA ILE A 253 -7.18 -22.92 -29.79
C ILE A 253 -7.09 -24.42 -30.09
N ALA A 254 -7.24 -25.28 -29.08
CA ALA A 254 -7.20 -26.74 -29.26
C ALA A 254 -8.33 -27.28 -30.15
N LYS A 255 -9.35 -26.49 -30.45
CA LYS A 255 -10.43 -26.87 -31.40
C LYS A 255 -10.03 -26.66 -32.85
N PHE A 256 -8.99 -25.89 -33.12
CA PHE A 256 -8.50 -25.65 -34.46
C PHE A 256 -7.51 -26.73 -34.86
N SER A 257 -7.55 -27.12 -36.14
CA SER A 257 -6.56 -28.00 -36.72
C SER A 257 -5.22 -27.28 -36.92
N ASP A 258 -4.12 -27.97 -36.78
CA ASP A 258 -2.76 -27.47 -37.10
C ASP A 258 -2.48 -27.41 -38.62
N HIS A 259 -3.43 -27.87 -39.43
CA HIS A 259 -3.35 -27.88 -40.89
C HIS A 259 -4.68 -27.47 -41.50
N VAL A 260 -4.59 -26.92 -42.73
CA VAL A 260 -5.80 -26.53 -43.50
C VAL A 260 -6.56 -27.77 -43.91
N THR A 261 -7.81 -27.86 -43.47
CA THR A 261 -8.67 -29.02 -43.78
C THR A 261 -9.47 -28.81 -45.08
N LYS A 262 -10.07 -29.89 -45.59
CA LYS A 262 -10.98 -29.80 -46.77
C LYS A 262 -12.21 -28.91 -46.48
N ALA A 263 -12.61 -28.79 -45.21
CA ALA A 263 -13.70 -27.91 -44.83
C ALA A 263 -13.30 -26.42 -44.95
N ASP A 264 -12.06 -26.11 -44.60
CA ASP A 264 -11.52 -24.75 -44.69
C ASP A 264 -11.35 -24.27 -46.12
N LEU A 265 -11.11 -25.21 -47.06
CA LEU A 265 -11.01 -24.90 -48.50
C LEU A 265 -12.36 -24.68 -49.17
N ARG A 266 -13.46 -25.02 -48.47
CA ARG A 266 -14.80 -24.86 -49.06
C ARG A 266 -15.11 -23.39 -49.32
N ASN A 267 -15.54 -23.06 -50.53
CA ASN A 267 -15.82 -21.69 -51.02
C ASN A 267 -14.59 -20.77 -51.10
N ARG A 268 -13.37 -21.36 -51.20
CA ARG A 268 -12.12 -20.64 -51.46
C ARG A 268 -11.58 -20.98 -52.85
N VAL A 269 -10.90 -20.03 -53.44
CA VAL A 269 -10.18 -20.22 -54.70
C VAL A 269 -8.76 -20.69 -54.38
N ASP A 270 -8.30 -21.74 -55.04
CA ASP A 270 -6.92 -22.20 -54.90
C ASP A 270 -6.00 -21.33 -55.78
N LEU A 271 -5.11 -20.60 -55.16
CA LEU A 271 -4.18 -19.69 -55.81
C LEU A 271 -2.75 -20.17 -55.73
N ARG A 272 -2.49 -21.42 -55.29
CA ARG A 272 -1.13 -21.93 -55.05
C ARG A 272 -0.28 -22.05 -56.32
N ASP A 273 -0.93 -22.11 -57.47
CA ASP A 273 -0.23 -22.17 -58.78
C ASP A 273 0.03 -20.76 -59.36
N ILE A 274 -0.39 -19.71 -58.68
CA ILE A 274 -0.13 -18.32 -59.06
C ILE A 274 1.15 -17.85 -58.31
N PRO A 275 2.11 -17.25 -59.04
CA PRO A 275 3.31 -16.72 -58.38
C PRO A 275 2.97 -15.44 -57.60
N PHE A 276 2.82 -15.60 -56.31
CA PHE A 276 2.71 -14.47 -55.36
C PHE A 276 4.08 -14.07 -54.89
N VAL A 277 4.30 -12.78 -54.71
CA VAL A 277 5.45 -12.17 -54.07
C VAL A 277 4.99 -11.16 -53.04
N THR A 278 5.71 -11.05 -51.95
CA THR A 278 5.53 -9.98 -50.98
C THR A 278 6.34 -8.75 -51.37
N ILE A 279 5.80 -7.55 -51.24
CA ILE A 279 6.48 -6.30 -51.63
C ILE A 279 6.49 -5.38 -50.41
N ASP A 280 7.43 -5.61 -49.53
CA ASP A 280 7.61 -4.85 -48.29
C ASP A 280 8.74 -3.83 -48.42
N GLY A 281 8.79 -2.86 -47.51
CA GLY A 281 9.93 -1.95 -47.42
C GLY A 281 11.24 -2.70 -47.10
N ALA A 282 12.38 -2.13 -47.49
CA ALA A 282 13.68 -2.76 -47.29
C ALA A 282 14.06 -3.03 -45.82
N ASP A 283 13.38 -2.36 -44.89
CA ASP A 283 13.55 -2.44 -43.43
C ASP A 283 12.40 -3.17 -42.71
N ALA A 284 11.43 -3.70 -43.46
CA ALA A 284 10.34 -4.50 -42.91
C ALA A 284 10.88 -5.75 -42.21
N ARG A 285 10.32 -6.04 -41.01
CA ARG A 285 10.68 -7.23 -40.22
C ARG A 285 9.65 -8.35 -40.32
N ASP A 286 8.45 -8.01 -40.71
CA ASP A 286 7.32 -8.89 -41.05
C ASP A 286 6.91 -8.62 -42.51
N PHE A 287 6.49 -9.66 -43.20
CA PHE A 287 6.15 -9.61 -44.62
C PHE A 287 4.67 -9.90 -44.76
N ASP A 288 3.84 -8.84 -44.58
CA ASP A 288 2.40 -8.93 -44.53
C ASP A 288 1.65 -8.25 -45.69
N ASP A 289 2.40 -7.54 -46.59
CA ASP A 289 1.89 -6.89 -47.81
C ASP A 289 2.20 -7.65 -49.11
#